data_3a4f2b9a813f4c8fbd11dbc14d37c6c9
#
_entry.id   3a4f2b9a813f4c8fbd11dbc14d37c6c9
#
_cell.length_a   1.000
_cell.length_b   1.000
_cell.length_c   1.000
_cell.angle_alpha   90.00
_cell.angle_beta   90.00
_cell.angle_gamma   90.00
#
_symmetry.space_group_name_H-M   'P 1'
#
loop_
_entity.id
_entity.type
_entity.pdbx_description
1 polymer ?
#
loop_
_entity_poly.entity_id
_entity_poly.type
_entity_poly.pdbx_seq_one_letter_code
_entity_poly.pdbx_strand_id
1 'polypeptide(L)'
;MSEMKKRWIALYVENDVGVLAKVSGLFSGKSYNLQSLTVGTTEDETVSRMTISVASDDITFEQIKKQLNRMVEVIKVIDLTNVPLRLKELMFVKIMELNETQMTEVFQIAQAMRVDVVDIGIGSVMLECRRTEQKHDDLIAILKKKFKHISVVRGGSVAIESIRSEEHTSELQSQR
;
A
#
# COMPACT_ATOMS: atom_id res chain seq x y z
N MET A 1 24.18 -2.37 14.60
CA MET A 1 22.70 -2.17 14.61
C MET A 1 22.22 -2.53 13.22
N SER A 2 21.34 -3.54 13.11
CA SER A 2 20.78 -3.91 11.81
C SER A 2 19.85 -2.81 11.29
N GLU A 3 19.96 -2.52 10.00
CA GLU A 3 19.24 -1.42 9.38
C GLU A 3 17.73 -1.74 9.27
N MET A 4 16.89 -0.85 9.80
CA MET A 4 15.42 -0.94 9.65
C MET A 4 15.04 -0.60 8.22
N LYS A 5 14.42 -1.54 7.52
CA LYS A 5 13.99 -1.39 6.13
C LYS A 5 12.50 -1.63 6.00
N LYS A 6 11.87 -0.91 5.08
CA LYS A 6 10.50 -1.21 4.67
C LYS A 6 10.49 -2.47 3.80
N ARG A 7 9.65 -3.43 4.18
CA ARG A 7 9.53 -4.73 3.55
C ARG A 7 8.10 -5.04 3.20
N TRP A 8 7.91 -5.83 2.16
CA TRP A 8 6.61 -6.20 1.64
C TRP A 8 6.41 -7.70 1.65
N ILE A 9 5.22 -8.12 2.10
CA ILE A 9 4.79 -9.52 2.13
C ILE A 9 3.43 -9.60 1.45
N ALA A 10 3.24 -10.58 0.57
CA ALA A 10 1.93 -11.02 0.15
C ALA A 10 1.56 -12.32 0.88
N LEU A 11 0.34 -12.38 1.40
CA LEU A 11 -0.23 -13.60 1.96
C LEU A 11 -1.43 -14.04 1.13
N TYR A 12 -1.50 -15.33 0.85
CA TYR A 12 -2.73 -16.00 0.44
C TYR A 12 -3.27 -16.72 1.67
N VAL A 13 -4.52 -16.44 2.02
CA VAL A 13 -5.17 -16.95 3.23
C VAL A 13 -6.57 -17.46 2.88
N GLU A 14 -7.09 -18.38 3.70
CA GLU A 14 -8.50 -18.77 3.62
C GLU A 14 -9.40 -17.54 3.80
N ASN A 15 -10.45 -17.42 2.97
CA ASN A 15 -11.39 -16.31 3.04
C ASN A 15 -12.48 -16.59 4.09
N ASP A 16 -12.03 -16.81 5.33
CA ASP A 16 -12.90 -17.13 6.46
C ASP A 16 -12.99 -15.99 7.47
N VAL A 17 -14.07 -16.00 8.24
CA VAL A 17 -14.31 -15.04 9.32
C VAL A 17 -13.21 -15.12 10.37
N GLY A 18 -12.63 -13.98 10.70
CA GLY A 18 -11.62 -13.85 11.73
C GLY A 18 -10.17 -14.04 11.28
N VAL A 19 -9.90 -14.47 10.05
CA VAL A 19 -8.52 -14.64 9.55
C VAL A 19 -7.75 -13.33 9.57
N LEU A 20 -8.38 -12.21 9.15
CA LEU A 20 -7.78 -10.87 9.23
C LEU A 20 -7.40 -10.50 10.68
N ALA A 21 -8.27 -10.80 11.64
CA ALA A 21 -8.01 -10.55 13.06
C ALA A 21 -6.84 -11.37 13.59
N LYS A 22 -6.72 -12.64 13.18
CA LYS A 22 -5.61 -13.51 13.57
C LYS A 22 -4.27 -13.03 13.00
N VAL A 23 -4.25 -12.65 11.70
CA VAL A 23 -3.05 -12.11 11.06
C VAL A 23 -2.64 -10.79 11.72
N SER A 24 -3.54 -9.83 11.89
CA SER A 24 -3.24 -8.55 12.56
C SER A 24 -2.86 -8.74 14.03
N GLY A 25 -3.47 -9.69 14.72
CA GLY A 25 -3.14 -10.08 16.09
C GLY A 25 -1.71 -10.59 16.25
N LEU A 26 -1.18 -11.31 15.27
CA LEU A 26 0.23 -11.73 15.26
C LEU A 26 1.18 -10.52 15.34
N PHE A 27 0.91 -9.50 14.51
CA PHE A 27 1.75 -8.29 14.50
C PHE A 27 1.65 -7.51 15.81
N SER A 28 0.44 -7.33 16.33
CA SER A 28 0.20 -6.65 17.61
C SER A 28 0.83 -7.38 18.78
N GLY A 29 0.64 -8.69 18.88
CA GLY A 29 1.14 -9.52 19.99
C GLY A 29 2.65 -9.62 20.05
N LYS A 30 3.36 -9.39 18.96
CA LYS A 30 4.83 -9.42 18.86
C LYS A 30 5.44 -8.02 18.75
N SER A 31 4.63 -6.97 18.80
CA SER A 31 5.08 -5.58 18.63
C SER A 31 5.84 -5.34 17.31
N TYR A 32 5.49 -6.07 16.25
CA TYR A 32 6.03 -5.83 14.93
C TYR A 32 5.48 -4.53 14.36
N ASN A 33 6.30 -3.74 13.71
CA ASN A 33 5.92 -2.44 13.15
C ASN A 33 5.17 -2.60 11.82
N LEU A 34 3.88 -2.96 11.93
CA LEU A 34 2.96 -3.01 10.79
C LEU A 34 2.66 -1.59 10.30
N GLN A 35 3.01 -1.29 9.05
CA GLN A 35 2.79 0.03 8.45
C GLN A 35 1.50 0.09 7.62
N SER A 36 1.21 -0.94 6.83
CA SER A 36 -0.04 -1.06 6.10
C SER A 36 -0.44 -2.52 5.93
N LEU A 37 -1.75 -2.75 5.84
CA LEU A 37 -2.34 -4.02 5.53
C LEU A 37 -3.57 -3.79 4.66
N THR A 38 -3.58 -4.42 3.49
CA THR A 38 -4.76 -4.45 2.62
C THR A 38 -5.17 -5.90 2.40
N VAL A 39 -6.47 -6.14 2.21
CA VAL A 39 -7.02 -7.46 1.97
C VAL A 39 -8.11 -7.38 0.91
N GLY A 40 -8.15 -8.38 0.04
CA GLY A 40 -9.20 -8.55 -0.96
C GLY A 40 -9.30 -10.01 -1.38
N THR A 41 -10.46 -10.41 -1.87
CA THR A 41 -10.65 -11.72 -2.49
C THR A 41 -9.83 -11.85 -3.77
N THR A 42 -9.45 -13.08 -4.12
CA THR A 42 -8.78 -13.40 -5.37
C THR A 42 -9.79 -13.86 -6.44
N GLU A 43 -9.31 -14.39 -7.56
CA GLU A 43 -10.12 -15.09 -8.56
C GLU A 43 -10.80 -16.36 -7.98
N ASP A 44 -10.31 -16.88 -6.88
CA ASP A 44 -10.94 -17.92 -6.07
C ASP A 44 -11.60 -17.26 -4.86
N GLU A 45 -12.93 -17.30 -4.79
CA GLU A 45 -13.72 -16.69 -3.72
C GLU A 45 -13.42 -17.26 -2.33
N THR A 46 -12.84 -18.47 -2.26
CA THR A 46 -12.43 -19.11 -1.00
C THR A 46 -11.07 -18.61 -0.50
N VAL A 47 -10.37 -17.83 -1.29
CA VAL A 47 -9.02 -17.32 -1.01
C VAL A 47 -9.00 -15.81 -1.00
N SER A 48 -8.45 -15.23 0.05
CA SER A 48 -8.11 -13.80 0.13
C SER A 48 -6.60 -13.58 0.01
N ARG A 49 -6.22 -12.47 -0.61
CA ARG A 49 -4.84 -12.01 -0.68
C ARG A 49 -4.65 -10.74 0.14
N MET A 50 -3.67 -10.78 1.02
CA MET A 50 -3.26 -9.61 1.82
C MET A 50 -1.94 -9.07 1.28
N THR A 51 -1.82 -7.74 1.23
CA THR A 51 -0.53 -7.05 1.03
C THR A 51 -0.17 -6.36 2.33
N ILE A 52 0.99 -6.71 2.87
CA ILE A 52 1.45 -6.23 4.17
C ILE A 52 2.78 -5.49 3.99
N SER A 53 2.91 -4.30 4.57
CA SER A 53 4.20 -3.63 4.71
C SER A 53 4.59 -3.50 6.17
N VAL A 54 5.85 -3.81 6.45
CA VAL A 54 6.45 -3.75 7.79
C VAL A 54 7.78 -3.01 7.74
N ALA A 55 8.13 -2.32 8.83
CA ALA A 55 9.48 -1.83 9.04
C ALA A 55 10.19 -2.78 9.99
N SER A 56 11.25 -3.44 9.53
CA SER A 56 11.99 -4.43 10.31
C SER A 56 13.42 -4.59 9.82
N ASP A 57 14.26 -5.14 10.69
CA ASP A 57 15.56 -5.69 10.32
C ASP A 57 15.42 -7.08 9.68
N ASP A 58 16.51 -7.64 9.17
CA ASP A 58 16.52 -8.93 8.48
C ASP A 58 16.09 -10.10 9.39
N ILE A 59 16.54 -10.10 10.63
CA ILE A 59 16.26 -11.18 11.60
C ILE A 59 14.77 -11.18 11.97
N THR A 60 14.23 -10.01 12.30
CA THR A 60 12.82 -9.84 12.63
C THR A 60 11.94 -10.20 11.45
N PHE A 61 12.34 -9.82 10.23
CA PHE A 61 11.57 -10.13 9.03
C PHE A 61 11.49 -11.65 8.77
N GLU A 62 12.58 -12.37 8.93
CA GLU A 62 12.58 -13.84 8.85
C GLU A 62 11.68 -14.49 9.92
N GLN A 63 11.66 -13.93 11.13
CA GLN A 63 10.75 -14.39 12.19
C GLN A 63 9.29 -14.16 11.83
N ILE A 64 8.95 -13.00 11.26
CA ILE A 64 7.60 -12.68 10.79
C ILE A 64 7.16 -13.72 9.76
N LYS A 65 7.95 -13.97 8.72
CA LYS A 65 7.64 -14.96 7.67
C LYS A 65 7.43 -16.36 8.24
N LYS A 66 8.31 -16.79 9.15
CA LYS A 66 8.19 -18.11 9.80
C LYS A 66 6.91 -18.23 10.62
N GLN A 67 6.49 -17.18 11.31
CA GLN A 67 5.28 -17.21 12.12
C GLN A 67 4.03 -17.20 11.26
N LEU A 68 4.02 -16.40 10.18
CA LEU A 68 2.92 -16.41 9.21
C LEU A 68 2.76 -17.79 8.56
N ASN A 69 3.85 -18.44 8.16
CA ASN A 69 3.82 -19.79 7.58
C ASN A 69 3.33 -20.89 8.55
N ARG A 70 3.30 -20.64 9.86
CA ARG A 70 2.79 -21.59 10.87
C ARG A 70 1.29 -21.44 11.14
N MET A 71 0.68 -20.38 10.64
CA MET A 71 -0.76 -20.17 10.82
C MET A 71 -1.52 -21.12 9.90
N VAL A 72 -2.54 -21.81 10.45
CA VAL A 72 -3.32 -22.81 9.72
C VAL A 72 -4.07 -22.21 8.54
N GLU A 73 -4.54 -20.96 8.70
CA GLU A 73 -5.31 -20.23 7.70
C GLU A 73 -4.44 -19.64 6.58
N VAL A 74 -3.12 -19.69 6.71
CA VAL A 74 -2.19 -19.15 5.71
C VAL A 74 -1.82 -20.22 4.69
N ILE A 75 -2.25 -20.01 3.46
CA ILE A 75 -2.00 -20.92 2.33
C ILE A 75 -0.58 -20.71 1.77
N LYS A 76 -0.17 -19.43 1.63
CA LYS A 76 1.11 -19.08 1.04
C LYS A 76 1.62 -17.73 1.55
N VAL A 77 2.92 -17.65 1.83
CA VAL A 77 3.65 -16.42 2.16
C VAL A 77 4.63 -16.13 1.04
N ILE A 78 4.58 -14.92 0.48
CA ILE A 78 5.49 -14.47 -0.56
C ILE A 78 6.25 -13.24 -0.06
N ASP A 79 7.58 -13.33 -0.06
CA ASP A 79 8.47 -12.22 0.21
C ASP A 79 8.60 -11.36 -1.05
N LEU A 80 8.10 -10.14 -1.00
CA LEU A 80 8.10 -9.20 -2.11
C LEU A 80 9.27 -8.19 -2.05
N THR A 81 10.18 -8.32 -1.09
CA THR A 81 11.19 -7.29 -0.79
C THR A 81 12.18 -7.07 -1.93
N ASN A 82 12.60 -8.15 -2.59
CA ASN A 82 13.63 -8.12 -3.63
C ASN A 82 13.10 -8.45 -5.03
N VAL A 83 11.81 -8.33 -5.25
CA VAL A 83 11.17 -8.58 -6.55
C VAL A 83 10.71 -7.27 -7.18
N PRO A 84 10.82 -7.11 -8.51
CA PRO A 84 10.19 -5.99 -9.18
C PRO A 84 8.68 -6.00 -8.98
N LEU A 85 8.14 -4.90 -8.45
CA LEU A 85 6.74 -4.80 -8.06
C LEU A 85 5.97 -3.77 -8.86
N ARG A 86 4.69 -4.06 -9.09
CA ARG A 86 3.65 -3.06 -9.36
C ARG A 86 2.96 -2.75 -8.05
N LEU A 87 3.11 -1.52 -7.57
CA LEU A 87 2.61 -1.05 -6.28
C LEU A 87 1.76 0.19 -6.48
N LYS A 88 0.55 0.16 -5.97
CA LYS A 88 -0.41 1.26 -6.02
C LYS A 88 -1.20 1.36 -4.72
N GLU A 89 -1.52 2.60 -4.38
CA GLU A 89 -2.44 2.95 -3.30
C GLU A 89 -3.49 3.90 -3.86
N LEU A 90 -4.74 3.76 -3.42
CA LEU A 90 -5.79 4.74 -3.63
C LEU A 90 -5.79 5.72 -2.45
N MET A 91 -5.84 7.01 -2.76
CA MET A 91 -5.98 8.06 -1.76
C MET A 91 -6.98 9.11 -2.24
N PHE A 92 -7.86 9.55 -1.32
CA PHE A 92 -8.69 10.73 -1.50
C PHE A 92 -8.18 11.87 -0.62
N VAL A 93 -8.17 13.08 -1.18
CA VAL A 93 -7.84 14.29 -0.43
C VAL A 93 -8.96 15.31 -0.64
N LYS A 94 -9.64 15.67 0.43
CA LYS A 94 -10.61 16.76 0.45
C LYS A 94 -9.93 18.03 0.95
N ILE A 95 -10.04 19.11 0.20
CA ILE A 95 -9.51 20.44 0.55
C ILE A 95 -10.71 21.37 0.70
N MET A 96 -10.79 22.07 1.82
CA MET A 96 -11.97 22.85 2.21
C MET A 96 -11.58 24.28 2.57
N GLU A 97 -12.63 25.15 2.67
CA GLU A 97 -12.49 26.57 3.00
C GLU A 97 -11.59 27.35 2.02
N LEU A 98 -11.75 27.05 0.74
CA LEU A 98 -11.01 27.66 -0.34
C LEU A 98 -11.71 28.91 -0.86
N ASN A 99 -10.95 29.97 -1.08
CA ASN A 99 -11.38 31.10 -1.92
C ASN A 99 -11.12 30.78 -3.41
N GLU A 100 -11.59 31.66 -4.33
CA GLU A 100 -11.49 31.43 -5.78
C GLU A 100 -10.02 31.28 -6.26
N THR A 101 -9.10 32.08 -5.71
CA THR A 101 -7.67 31.99 -6.05
C THR A 101 -7.08 30.65 -5.60
N GLN A 102 -7.43 30.21 -4.40
CA GLN A 102 -6.97 28.93 -3.86
C GLN A 102 -7.57 27.75 -4.63
N MET A 103 -8.83 27.82 -5.07
CA MET A 103 -9.43 26.80 -5.95
C MET A 103 -8.65 26.67 -7.25
N THR A 104 -8.30 27.77 -7.88
CA THR A 104 -7.48 27.78 -9.10
C THR A 104 -6.11 27.13 -8.82
N GLU A 105 -5.50 27.43 -7.67
CA GLU A 105 -4.22 26.83 -7.27
C GLU A 105 -4.33 25.30 -7.07
N VAL A 106 -5.43 24.81 -6.48
CA VAL A 106 -5.67 23.35 -6.35
C VAL A 106 -5.73 22.69 -7.73
N PHE A 107 -6.43 23.28 -8.71
CA PHE A 107 -6.48 22.74 -10.06
C PHE A 107 -5.12 22.71 -10.75
N GLN A 108 -4.30 23.74 -10.56
CA GLN A 108 -2.93 23.77 -11.09
C GLN A 108 -2.04 22.67 -10.47
N ILE A 109 -2.15 22.46 -9.16
CA ILE A 109 -1.44 21.39 -8.45
C ILE A 109 -1.92 20.03 -8.97
N ALA A 110 -3.24 19.82 -9.09
CA ALA A 110 -3.81 18.58 -9.58
C ALA A 110 -3.29 18.24 -10.99
N GLN A 111 -3.26 19.22 -11.88
CA GLN A 111 -2.72 19.06 -13.23
C GLN A 111 -1.22 18.74 -13.22
N ALA A 112 -0.41 19.49 -12.46
CA ALA A 112 1.03 19.30 -12.38
C ALA A 112 1.41 17.94 -11.78
N MET A 113 0.67 17.50 -10.77
CA MET A 113 0.88 16.22 -10.09
C MET A 113 0.18 15.05 -10.79
N ARG A 114 -0.62 15.31 -11.84
CA ARG A 114 -1.41 14.32 -12.58
C ARG A 114 -2.30 13.51 -11.64
N VAL A 115 -3.08 14.22 -10.82
CA VAL A 115 -4.14 13.64 -9.97
C VAL A 115 -5.49 14.11 -10.46
N ASP A 116 -6.50 13.30 -10.26
CA ASP A 116 -7.84 13.54 -10.76
C ASP A 116 -8.63 14.41 -9.77
N VAL A 117 -9.35 15.42 -10.28
CA VAL A 117 -10.38 16.15 -9.51
C VAL A 117 -11.67 15.37 -9.70
N VAL A 118 -12.22 14.79 -8.62
CA VAL A 118 -13.37 13.89 -8.68
C VAL A 118 -14.65 14.49 -8.13
N ASP A 119 -14.54 15.59 -7.35
CA ASP A 119 -15.70 16.30 -6.83
C ASP A 119 -15.35 17.77 -6.56
N ILE A 120 -16.30 18.67 -6.77
CA ILE A 120 -16.14 20.11 -6.60
C ILE A 120 -17.39 20.66 -5.90
N GLY A 121 -17.18 21.40 -4.82
CA GLY A 121 -18.22 22.12 -4.09
C GLY A 121 -17.86 23.60 -3.90
N ILE A 122 -18.74 24.35 -3.25
CA ILE A 122 -18.47 25.75 -2.90
C ILE A 122 -17.31 25.78 -1.92
N GLY A 123 -16.19 26.38 -2.36
CA GLY A 123 -14.96 26.46 -1.53
C GLY A 123 -14.35 25.12 -1.15
N SER A 124 -14.59 24.07 -1.94
CA SER A 124 -14.07 22.73 -1.67
C SER A 124 -13.78 21.95 -2.95
N VAL A 125 -12.73 21.13 -2.90
CA VAL A 125 -12.30 20.25 -4.00
C VAL A 125 -11.90 18.91 -3.44
N MET A 126 -12.25 17.82 -4.11
CA MET A 126 -11.79 16.47 -3.81
C MET A 126 -10.88 15.94 -4.90
N LEU A 127 -9.70 15.49 -4.50
CA LEU A 127 -8.71 14.86 -5.37
C LEU A 127 -8.71 13.35 -5.15
N GLU A 128 -8.62 12.59 -6.25
CA GLU A 128 -8.36 11.16 -6.26
C GLU A 128 -6.95 10.89 -6.77
N CYS A 129 -6.18 10.12 -6.01
CA CYS A 129 -4.79 9.81 -6.32
C CYS A 129 -4.58 8.29 -6.36
N ARG A 130 -4.05 7.78 -7.48
CA ARG A 130 -3.73 6.36 -7.69
C ARG A 130 -2.24 6.20 -7.96
N ARG A 131 -1.42 6.42 -6.92
CA ARG A 131 0.03 6.47 -7.01
C ARG A 131 0.69 5.55 -5.97
N THR A 132 2.01 5.60 -5.90
CA THR A 132 2.75 4.99 -4.81
C THR A 132 2.63 5.83 -3.55
N GLU A 133 2.83 5.21 -2.40
CA GLU A 133 2.79 5.85 -1.08
C GLU A 133 3.69 7.10 -1.02
N GLN A 134 4.93 7.02 -1.54
CA GLN A 134 5.85 8.16 -1.58
C GLN A 134 5.27 9.34 -2.37
N LYS A 135 4.62 9.09 -3.50
CA LYS A 135 3.99 10.15 -4.31
C LYS A 135 2.80 10.78 -3.59
N HIS A 136 2.09 10.00 -2.78
CA HIS A 136 1.02 10.53 -1.92
C HIS A 136 1.58 11.42 -0.81
N ASP A 137 2.67 10.99 -0.17
CA ASP A 137 3.33 11.79 0.87
C ASP A 137 3.85 13.12 0.31
N ASP A 138 4.44 13.11 -0.88
CA ASP A 138 4.89 14.31 -1.59
C ASP A 138 3.72 15.29 -1.84
N LEU A 139 2.58 14.79 -2.33
CA LEU A 139 1.38 15.59 -2.56
C LEU A 139 0.83 16.16 -1.25
N ILE A 140 0.69 15.35 -0.22
CA ILE A 140 0.21 15.78 1.11
C ILE A 140 1.11 16.89 1.66
N ALA A 141 2.43 16.74 1.51
CA ALA A 141 3.39 17.75 1.98
C ALA A 141 3.21 19.11 1.27
N ILE A 142 2.94 19.09 -0.04
CA ILE A 142 2.65 20.31 -0.83
C ILE A 142 1.34 20.94 -0.36
N LEU A 143 0.27 20.14 -0.25
CA LEU A 143 -1.05 20.63 0.12
C LEU A 143 -1.08 21.21 1.54
N LYS A 144 -0.42 20.56 2.51
CA LYS A 144 -0.31 21.05 3.89
C LYS A 144 0.39 22.38 4.03
N LYS A 145 1.34 22.71 3.14
CA LYS A 145 2.02 24.01 3.15
C LYS A 145 1.13 25.16 2.68
N LYS A 146 0.13 24.85 1.83
CA LYS A 146 -0.69 25.86 1.14
C LYS A 146 -2.08 26.01 1.70
N PHE A 147 -2.68 24.93 2.18
CA PHE A 147 -4.06 24.87 2.62
C PHE A 147 -4.19 24.42 4.07
N LYS A 148 -5.07 25.10 4.83
CA LYS A 148 -5.23 24.85 6.28
C LYS A 148 -6.14 23.64 6.56
N HIS A 149 -7.18 23.46 5.73
CA HIS A 149 -8.23 22.49 5.98
C HIS A 149 -8.19 21.39 4.92
N ILE A 150 -7.45 20.34 5.21
CA ILE A 150 -7.36 19.15 4.37
C ILE A 150 -7.78 17.90 5.17
N SER A 151 -8.49 17.00 4.52
CA SER A 151 -8.81 15.67 5.04
C SER A 151 -8.28 14.62 4.07
N VAL A 152 -7.58 13.62 4.59
CA VAL A 152 -6.93 12.58 3.78
C VAL A 152 -7.45 11.22 4.19
N VAL A 153 -7.85 10.42 3.21
CA VAL A 153 -8.22 9.02 3.39
C VAL A 153 -7.33 8.17 2.49
N ARG A 154 -6.65 7.19 3.07
CA ARG A 154 -5.74 6.27 2.35
C ARG A 154 -6.23 4.83 2.47
N GLY A 155 -6.18 4.10 1.36
CA GLY A 155 -6.61 2.70 1.31
C GLY A 155 -5.53 1.69 1.69
N GLY A 156 -4.27 2.12 1.77
CA GLY A 156 -3.12 1.22 1.84
C GLY A 156 -2.68 0.70 0.48
N SER A 157 -1.45 0.19 0.42
CA SER A 157 -0.86 -0.25 -0.85
C SER A 157 -1.25 -1.67 -1.21
N VAL A 158 -1.58 -1.89 -2.48
CA VAL A 158 -1.68 -3.20 -3.10
C VAL A 158 -0.45 -3.43 -3.96
N ALA A 159 0.20 -4.59 -3.83
CA ALA A 159 1.40 -4.94 -4.57
C ALA A 159 1.26 -6.29 -5.28
N ILE A 160 1.77 -6.37 -6.50
CA ILE A 160 1.88 -7.60 -7.27
C ILE A 160 3.23 -7.62 -8.00
N GLU A 161 3.76 -8.82 -8.24
CA GLU A 161 4.99 -9.03 -8.98
C GLU A 161 4.86 -8.52 -10.42
N SER A 162 5.92 -7.91 -10.96
CA SER A 162 5.93 -7.43 -12.34
C SER A 162 6.15 -8.59 -13.31
N ILE A 163 5.37 -8.65 -14.38
CA ILE A 163 5.49 -9.68 -15.45
C ILE A 163 6.92 -9.75 -16.03
N ARG A 164 7.59 -8.59 -16.15
CA ARG A 164 8.97 -8.55 -16.69
C ARG A 164 10.02 -9.29 -15.86
N SER A 165 9.72 -9.63 -14.60
CA SER A 165 10.63 -10.43 -13.77
C SER A 165 10.59 -11.93 -14.11
N GLU A 166 9.50 -12.41 -14.69
CA GLU A 166 9.34 -13.84 -15.06
C GLU A 166 10.06 -14.17 -16.37
N GLU A 167 10.10 -13.23 -17.34
CA GLU A 167 10.79 -13.41 -18.62
C GLU A 167 12.30 -13.60 -18.44
N HIS A 168 12.94 -12.85 -17.54
CA HIS A 168 14.38 -12.99 -17.27
C HIS A 168 14.75 -14.30 -16.56
N THR A 169 13.83 -14.88 -15.78
CA THR A 169 14.09 -16.14 -15.06
C THR A 169 13.96 -17.35 -16.00
N SER A 170 13.04 -17.29 -16.97
CA SER A 170 12.86 -18.35 -17.97
C SER A 170 14.01 -18.39 -19.02
N GLU A 171 14.56 -17.25 -19.41
CA GLU A 171 15.71 -17.19 -20.33
C GLU A 171 16.99 -17.75 -19.69
N LEU A 172 17.22 -17.53 -18.40
CA LEU A 172 18.37 -18.08 -17.68
C LEU A 172 18.26 -19.59 -17.41
N GLN A 173 17.04 -20.13 -17.36
CA GLN A 173 16.82 -21.58 -17.23
C GLN A 173 16.91 -22.34 -18.58
N SER A 174 16.67 -21.67 -19.69
CA SER A 174 16.76 -22.28 -21.02
C SER A 174 18.20 -22.34 -21.61
N GLN A 175 19.17 -21.70 -20.93
CA GLN A 175 20.59 -21.67 -21.33
C GLN A 175 21.49 -22.56 -20.44
N ARG A 176 20.92 -23.49 -19.69
CA ARG A 176 21.71 -24.50 -18.94
C ARG A 176 21.43 -25.90 -19.39
#